data_97450b23df584bcbac783474b69286a2
#
_entry.id   97450b23df584bcbac783474b69286a2
#
_cell.length_a   1.000
_cell.length_b   1.000
_cell.length_c   1.000
_cell.angle_alpha   90.00
_cell.angle_beta   90.00
_cell.angle_gamma   90.00
#
_symmetry.space_group_name_H-M   'P 1'
#
loop_
_entity.id
_entity.type
_entity.pdbx_description
1 polymer ?
#
loop_
_entity_poly.entity_id
_entity_poly.type
_entity_poly.pdbx_seq_one_letter_code
_entity_poly.pdbx_strand_id
1 'polypeptide(L)'
;MMQFKFPRALVLAAIMAGSALAPLPAMAAKTELTLGAAAADIGNLDPHYSASTTDRTLVAWIFGGLVRFAPGTTDPASIEPDLAESWESSPDKLVWTFKLRKGVQFHHNYGEVTAEDVVFSLQKAADPERSAFATDYASFDKIEAVDPYTVRITLKNAIPSVLGPLANYAGGFIVSKKAYEERAESFSRRPVGFGPFQLDSIEPGVAVHFSAHKDYFRGAPKLTKVTYRFLNAAAARDLAFLAGEVDAATGLADPNWLKRTLAVDGTTVDIFDPAELTVLHINTKKAPFDDIRVRRALAYAVDPSRVAAYRGTEFTRVGKSVIPSNNLGYTEDNGLVTFDAEKAKALLAEAGHPDGITVKMISSQLPSYESSNQILQAQLREAGFNLELQPVEHATWHQMIRQDLSPLVTYGAARFPVADVYLSQFFHSNSAIGSPAAVTNFSHCDVADKQIEAARVETDPEKQLELWHEAQRLIIEAVCGVPITETAGVWARRKNLDWGFDFKGSMSLGPLVTELTHFTE
;
A
#
# COMPACT_ATOMS: atom_id res chain seq x y z
N MET A 1 35.23 -7.82 99.30
CA MET A 1 34.21 -8.11 100.32
C MET A 1 32.82 -7.84 99.73
N MET A 2 31.95 -8.81 99.85
CA MET A 2 30.54 -8.80 99.55
C MET A 2 30.08 -9.04 98.11
N GLN A 3 29.66 -10.26 97.88
CA GLN A 3 28.87 -10.81 96.78
C GLN A 3 27.42 -10.31 96.83
N PHE A 4 26.81 -10.08 95.65
CA PHE A 4 25.36 -10.28 95.51
C PHE A 4 25.08 -10.91 94.17
N LYS A 5 24.49 -12.11 94.21
CA LYS A 5 23.95 -12.84 93.05
C LYS A 5 22.49 -12.43 92.90
N PHE A 6 22.07 -12.18 91.63
CA PHE A 6 20.65 -12.24 91.21
C PHE A 6 20.48 -13.05 89.93
N PRO A 7 19.52 -13.90 89.80
CA PRO A 7 19.23 -14.67 88.61
C PRO A 7 18.30 -13.89 87.68
N ARG A 8 18.64 -13.83 86.38
CA ARG A 8 17.75 -13.32 85.38
C ARG A 8 17.11 -14.47 84.62
N ALA A 9 15.77 -14.59 84.77
CA ALA A 9 14.94 -15.40 83.88
C ALA A 9 14.81 -14.67 82.51
N LEU A 10 15.21 -15.34 81.44
CA LEU A 10 14.96 -14.90 80.10
C LEU A 10 13.52 -15.31 79.68
N VAL A 11 12.68 -14.33 79.42
CA VAL A 11 11.44 -14.52 78.67
C VAL A 11 11.72 -14.23 77.19
N LEU A 12 11.76 -15.26 76.35
CA LEU A 12 11.79 -15.14 74.95
C LEU A 12 10.37 -14.84 74.44
N ALA A 13 10.09 -13.60 74.01
CA ALA A 13 8.93 -13.24 73.24
C ALA A 13 9.22 -13.44 71.76
N ALA A 14 8.69 -14.50 71.16
CA ALA A 14 8.74 -14.70 69.71
C ALA A 14 7.77 -13.73 69.01
N ILE A 15 8.29 -12.68 68.39
CA ILE A 15 7.52 -11.81 67.48
C ILE A 15 7.48 -12.51 66.12
N MET A 16 6.35 -13.16 65.78
CA MET A 16 6.07 -13.56 64.39
C MET A 16 5.71 -12.30 63.59
N ALA A 17 6.68 -11.76 62.87
CA ALA A 17 6.43 -10.78 61.84
C ALA A 17 5.83 -11.48 60.61
N GLY A 18 4.50 -11.49 60.51
CA GLY A 18 3.79 -11.87 59.30
C GLY A 18 4.13 -10.86 58.20
N SER A 19 5.02 -11.22 57.29
CA SER A 19 5.25 -10.46 56.05
C SER A 19 4.01 -10.59 55.19
N ALA A 20 3.09 -9.62 55.27
CA ALA A 20 2.07 -9.42 54.24
C ALA A 20 2.78 -9.05 52.95
N LEU A 21 2.91 -9.98 52.00
CA LEU A 21 3.23 -9.67 50.62
C LEU A 21 2.08 -8.76 50.10
N ALA A 22 2.29 -7.45 50.09
CA ALA A 22 1.44 -6.56 49.34
C ALA A 22 1.54 -6.99 47.86
N PRO A 23 0.41 -7.19 47.16
CA PRO A 23 0.48 -7.44 45.73
C PRO A 23 1.19 -6.25 45.08
N LEU A 24 2.25 -6.51 44.33
CA LEU A 24 2.87 -5.51 43.48
C LEU A 24 1.77 -4.96 42.56
N PRO A 25 1.61 -3.64 42.44
CA PRO A 25 0.65 -3.09 41.49
C PRO A 25 0.99 -3.65 40.11
N ALA A 26 0.08 -4.38 39.50
CA ALA A 26 0.18 -4.75 38.11
C ALA A 26 0.40 -3.43 37.32
N MET A 27 1.54 -3.30 36.68
CA MET A 27 1.75 -2.14 35.80
C MET A 27 0.64 -2.17 34.77
N ALA A 28 -0.17 -1.11 34.73
CA ALA A 28 -1.22 -1.00 33.73
C ALA A 28 -0.57 -1.11 32.35
N ALA A 29 -1.11 -2.00 31.50
CA ALA A 29 -0.61 -2.17 30.15
C ALA A 29 -0.59 -0.82 29.43
N LYS A 30 0.46 -0.56 28.65
CA LYS A 30 0.58 0.65 27.82
C LYS A 30 -0.60 0.74 26.86
N THR A 31 -1.27 1.89 26.78
CA THR A 31 -2.44 2.10 25.93
C THR A 31 -2.24 3.19 24.87
N GLU A 32 -1.06 3.78 24.81
CA GLU A 32 -0.71 4.81 23.82
C GLU A 32 0.37 4.27 22.90
N LEU A 33 0.13 4.37 21.57
CA LEU A 33 1.02 3.90 20.51
C LEU A 33 1.66 5.10 19.81
N THR A 34 2.98 5.07 19.66
CA THR A 34 3.70 6.08 18.86
C THR A 34 4.43 5.40 17.70
N LEU A 35 4.15 5.86 16.48
CA LEU A 35 4.73 5.37 15.24
C LEU A 35 5.68 6.41 14.64
N GLY A 36 6.84 5.99 14.15
CA GLY A 36 7.80 6.82 13.42
C GLY A 36 7.76 6.53 11.93
N ALA A 37 7.33 7.49 11.13
CA ALA A 37 7.11 7.32 9.71
C ALA A 37 8.17 7.97 8.84
N ALA A 38 8.49 7.36 7.69
CA ALA A 38 9.35 7.91 6.65
C ALA A 38 8.61 8.96 5.82
N ALA A 39 8.19 10.04 6.46
CA ALA A 39 7.46 11.13 5.84
C ALA A 39 7.90 12.48 6.42
N ALA A 40 7.71 13.55 5.65
CA ALA A 40 7.99 14.92 6.09
C ALA A 40 6.72 15.61 6.64
N ASP A 41 5.55 15.27 6.10
CA ASP A 41 4.23 15.77 6.52
C ASP A 41 3.13 14.93 5.84
N ILE A 42 1.86 15.21 6.14
CA ILE A 42 0.73 14.68 5.41
C ILE A 42 0.44 15.51 4.15
N GLY A 43 -0.12 14.86 3.13
CA GLY A 43 -0.67 15.51 1.96
C GLY A 43 -2.15 15.85 2.13
N ASN A 44 -3.00 14.85 2.07
CA ASN A 44 -4.46 15.00 2.04
C ASN A 44 -5.15 13.82 2.75
N LEU A 45 -5.95 14.08 3.79
CA LEU A 45 -6.70 13.07 4.52
C LEU A 45 -8.16 12.91 4.04
N ASP A 46 -8.54 13.51 2.92
CA ASP A 46 -9.75 13.12 2.19
C ASP A 46 -9.45 11.80 1.47
N PRO A 47 -10.15 10.68 1.75
CA PRO A 47 -9.83 9.38 1.20
C PRO A 47 -9.95 9.33 -0.34
N HIS A 48 -10.72 10.25 -0.94
CA HIS A 48 -10.86 10.36 -2.40
C HIS A 48 -9.69 11.09 -3.09
N TYR A 49 -8.71 11.60 -2.32
CA TYR A 49 -7.49 12.25 -2.81
C TYR A 49 -6.21 11.69 -2.18
N SER A 50 -6.31 10.79 -1.20
CA SER A 50 -5.18 10.25 -0.45
C SER A 50 -4.31 9.32 -1.31
N ALA A 51 -3.33 9.87 -2.01
CA ALA A 51 -2.49 9.14 -2.97
C ALA A 51 -1.13 8.72 -2.42
N SER A 52 -0.61 9.39 -1.37
CA SER A 52 0.67 9.04 -0.74
C SER A 52 0.53 7.88 0.25
N THR A 53 1.60 7.12 0.50
CA THR A 53 1.62 6.04 1.48
C THR A 53 1.26 6.54 2.89
N THR A 54 1.74 7.72 3.27
CA THR A 54 1.44 8.36 4.55
C THR A 54 -0.07 8.60 4.70
N ASP A 55 -0.66 9.26 3.70
CA ASP A 55 -2.09 9.59 3.72
C ASP A 55 -2.95 8.32 3.76
N ARG A 56 -2.61 7.31 2.93
CA ARG A 56 -3.29 6.00 2.90
C ARG A 56 -3.29 5.31 4.26
N THR A 57 -2.15 5.33 4.95
CA THR A 57 -2.02 4.74 6.28
C THR A 57 -2.98 5.41 7.26
N LEU A 58 -3.04 6.73 7.27
CA LEU A 58 -3.86 7.49 8.21
C LEU A 58 -5.36 7.40 7.90
N VAL A 59 -5.76 7.49 6.61
CA VAL A 59 -7.17 7.37 6.25
C VAL A 59 -7.73 5.97 6.56
N ALA A 60 -6.90 4.93 6.53
CA ALA A 60 -7.31 3.58 6.92
C ALA A 60 -7.66 3.45 8.42
N TRP A 61 -7.22 4.37 9.28
CA TRP A 61 -7.59 4.42 10.70
C TRP A 61 -8.84 5.25 10.96
N ILE A 62 -9.08 6.26 10.09
CA ILE A 62 -10.19 7.23 10.22
C ILE A 62 -11.47 6.70 9.60
N PHE A 63 -11.38 6.00 8.49
CA PHE A 63 -12.52 5.63 7.67
C PHE A 63 -12.71 4.11 7.58
N GLY A 64 -13.80 3.69 6.97
CA GLY A 64 -14.10 2.34 6.54
C GLY A 64 -14.89 2.36 5.24
N GLY A 65 -15.04 1.20 4.61
CA GLY A 65 -15.82 1.00 3.39
C GLY A 65 -17.12 0.25 3.63
N LEU A 66 -17.84 -0.07 2.55
CA LEU A 66 -18.95 -1.02 2.63
C LEU A 66 -18.46 -2.41 3.05
N VAL A 67 -17.33 -2.80 2.53
CA VAL A 67 -16.61 -4.05 2.82
C VAL A 67 -15.15 -3.71 3.09
N ARG A 68 -14.41 -4.64 3.70
CA ARG A 68 -12.97 -4.48 3.97
C ARG A 68 -12.21 -5.77 3.71
N PHE A 69 -10.92 -5.70 3.55
CA PHE A 69 -10.06 -6.88 3.73
C PHE A 69 -10.08 -7.34 5.18
N ALA A 70 -10.02 -8.63 5.42
CA ALA A 70 -9.71 -9.13 6.76
C ALA A 70 -8.39 -8.50 7.24
N PRO A 71 -8.28 -8.06 8.51
CA PRO A 71 -7.09 -7.39 9.00
C PRO A 71 -5.82 -8.22 8.78
N GLY A 72 -4.77 -7.57 8.31
CA GLY A 72 -3.45 -8.19 8.11
C GLY A 72 -3.25 -8.91 6.78
N THR A 73 -4.19 -8.86 5.85
CA THR A 73 -4.04 -9.45 4.52
C THR A 73 -4.48 -8.49 3.41
N THR A 74 -4.02 -8.77 2.19
CA THR A 74 -4.45 -8.08 0.96
C THR A 74 -5.06 -9.06 -0.05
N ASP A 75 -5.36 -10.29 0.37
CA ASP A 75 -5.98 -11.30 -0.48
C ASP A 75 -7.43 -10.88 -0.82
N PRO A 76 -7.81 -10.71 -2.10
CA PRO A 76 -9.18 -10.40 -2.49
C PRO A 76 -10.23 -11.42 -2.00
N ALA A 77 -9.83 -12.68 -1.81
CA ALA A 77 -10.71 -13.71 -1.25
C ALA A 77 -11.03 -13.50 0.23
N SER A 78 -10.27 -12.64 0.92
CA SER A 78 -10.46 -12.31 2.34
C SER A 78 -11.41 -11.13 2.58
N ILE A 79 -12.04 -10.58 1.52
CA ILE A 79 -12.97 -9.46 1.68
C ILE A 79 -14.17 -9.89 2.54
N GLU A 80 -14.42 -9.12 3.58
CA GLU A 80 -15.43 -9.38 4.60
C GLU A 80 -16.36 -8.17 4.81
N PRO A 81 -17.52 -8.36 5.48
CA PRO A 81 -18.41 -7.26 5.85
C PRO A 81 -17.71 -6.17 6.67
N ASP A 82 -17.96 -4.88 6.33
CA ASP A 82 -17.54 -3.73 7.14
C ASP A 82 -18.76 -2.89 7.53
N LEU A 83 -19.03 -1.74 6.91
CA LEU A 83 -20.26 -0.97 7.13
C LEU A 83 -21.48 -1.77 6.65
N ALA A 84 -21.39 -2.47 5.52
CA ALA A 84 -22.42 -3.43 5.13
C ALA A 84 -22.27 -4.72 5.94
N GLU A 85 -23.38 -5.22 6.48
CA GLU A 85 -23.43 -6.54 7.15
C GLU A 85 -23.62 -7.69 6.16
N SER A 86 -24.19 -7.40 4.97
CA SER A 86 -24.38 -8.35 3.89
C SER A 86 -24.59 -7.64 2.56
N TRP A 87 -24.41 -8.39 1.48
CA TRP A 87 -24.73 -7.94 0.13
C TRP A 87 -25.19 -9.09 -0.74
N GLU A 88 -25.91 -8.74 -1.78
CA GLU A 88 -26.36 -9.66 -2.83
C GLU A 88 -26.21 -9.01 -4.20
N SER A 89 -26.11 -9.83 -5.24
CA SER A 89 -26.05 -9.36 -6.62
C SER A 89 -27.13 -10.03 -7.47
N SER A 90 -27.62 -9.33 -8.49
CA SER A 90 -28.46 -9.93 -9.54
C SER A 90 -27.69 -11.04 -10.28
N PRO A 91 -28.39 -11.98 -10.95
CA PRO A 91 -27.74 -13.07 -11.67
C PRO A 91 -26.78 -12.60 -12.77
N ASP A 92 -27.07 -11.47 -13.41
CA ASP A 92 -26.23 -10.81 -14.42
C ASP A 92 -25.10 -9.95 -13.86
N LYS A 93 -24.97 -9.89 -12.49
CA LYS A 93 -23.97 -9.09 -11.78
C LYS A 93 -24.02 -7.58 -12.04
N LEU A 94 -25.11 -7.06 -12.60
CA LEU A 94 -25.28 -5.63 -12.89
C LEU A 94 -25.84 -4.85 -11.70
N VAL A 95 -26.59 -5.49 -10.81
CA VAL A 95 -27.20 -4.81 -9.65
C VAL A 95 -26.69 -5.44 -8.37
N TRP A 96 -26.14 -4.61 -7.50
CA TRP A 96 -25.63 -4.99 -6.18
C TRP A 96 -26.39 -4.26 -5.10
N THR A 97 -26.88 -5.01 -4.10
CA THR A 97 -27.64 -4.45 -2.97
C THR A 97 -26.88 -4.74 -1.67
N PHE A 98 -26.57 -3.68 -0.93
CA PHE A 98 -25.85 -3.74 0.35
C PHE A 98 -26.78 -3.38 1.50
N LYS A 99 -26.80 -4.21 2.54
CA LYS A 99 -27.52 -3.95 3.79
C LYS A 99 -26.55 -3.38 4.82
N LEU A 100 -26.79 -2.19 5.30
CA LEU A 100 -25.92 -1.47 6.22
C LEU A 100 -26.21 -1.86 7.67
N ARG A 101 -25.19 -1.85 8.51
CA ARG A 101 -25.30 -1.93 9.96
C ARG A 101 -26.02 -0.68 10.49
N LYS A 102 -26.87 -0.88 11.49
CA LYS A 102 -27.53 0.21 12.21
C LYS A 102 -26.67 0.63 13.41
N GLY A 103 -26.81 1.88 13.83
CA GLY A 103 -26.14 2.41 15.02
C GLY A 103 -24.65 2.73 14.85
N VAL A 104 -24.09 2.64 13.62
CA VAL A 104 -22.70 3.03 13.35
C VAL A 104 -22.58 4.56 13.45
N GLN A 105 -21.73 5.07 14.35
CA GLN A 105 -21.59 6.50 14.60
C GLN A 105 -20.38 7.10 13.88
N PHE A 106 -20.55 8.29 13.32
CA PHE A 106 -19.42 9.10 12.89
C PHE A 106 -18.66 9.72 14.07
N HIS A 107 -17.38 9.97 13.87
CA HIS A 107 -16.52 10.69 14.80
C HIS A 107 -17.11 12.07 15.16
N HIS A 108 -16.70 12.58 16.33
CA HIS A 108 -17.03 13.93 16.78
C HIS A 108 -18.55 14.23 16.83
N ASN A 109 -19.38 13.22 17.10
CA ASN A 109 -20.84 13.33 17.20
C ASN A 109 -21.54 13.86 15.92
N TYR A 110 -21.02 13.51 14.75
CA TYR A 110 -21.66 13.87 13.47
C TYR A 110 -22.90 13.05 13.13
N GLY A 111 -23.28 12.12 14.01
CA GLY A 111 -24.50 11.30 13.89
C GLY A 111 -24.24 9.91 13.35
N GLU A 112 -25.31 9.21 13.05
CA GLU A 112 -25.29 7.83 12.54
C GLU A 112 -24.99 7.81 11.04
N VAL A 113 -24.21 6.81 10.62
CA VAL A 113 -23.91 6.55 9.19
C VAL A 113 -25.15 5.98 8.51
N THR A 114 -25.55 6.55 7.39
CA THR A 114 -26.72 6.13 6.62
C THR A 114 -26.38 5.85 5.16
N ALA A 115 -27.35 5.30 4.43
CA ALA A 115 -27.22 5.06 2.99
C ALA A 115 -26.99 6.36 2.19
N GLU A 116 -27.45 7.52 2.69
CA GLU A 116 -27.18 8.81 2.03
C GLU A 116 -25.69 9.18 2.07
N ASP A 117 -24.97 8.86 3.16
CA ASP A 117 -23.53 9.09 3.26
C ASP A 117 -22.76 8.19 2.28
N VAL A 118 -23.21 6.94 2.14
CA VAL A 118 -22.64 5.99 1.18
C VAL A 118 -22.84 6.47 -0.26
N VAL A 119 -24.06 6.88 -0.61
CA VAL A 119 -24.38 7.41 -1.95
C VAL A 119 -23.54 8.65 -2.24
N PHE A 120 -23.49 9.59 -1.31
CA PHE A 120 -22.66 10.80 -1.43
C PHE A 120 -21.19 10.46 -1.66
N SER A 121 -20.63 9.54 -0.86
CA SER A 121 -19.23 9.17 -0.92
C SER A 121 -18.86 8.51 -2.24
N LEU A 122 -19.64 7.53 -2.68
CA LEU A 122 -19.36 6.81 -3.93
C LEU A 122 -19.62 7.66 -5.18
N GLN A 123 -20.62 8.56 -5.15
CA GLN A 123 -20.82 9.55 -6.23
C GLN A 123 -19.65 10.54 -6.30
N LYS A 124 -19.15 10.99 -5.13
CA LYS A 124 -17.93 11.81 -5.07
C LYS A 124 -16.71 11.05 -5.58
N ALA A 125 -16.57 9.77 -5.23
CA ALA A 125 -15.47 8.93 -5.71
C ALA A 125 -15.47 8.76 -7.24
N ALA A 126 -16.65 8.68 -7.86
CA ALA A 126 -16.83 8.54 -9.31
C ALA A 126 -16.70 9.86 -10.09
N ASP A 127 -16.63 10.99 -9.41
CA ASP A 127 -16.56 12.32 -10.03
C ASP A 127 -15.10 12.74 -10.27
N PRO A 128 -14.64 12.90 -11.52
CA PRO A 128 -13.25 13.25 -11.82
C PRO A 128 -12.84 14.64 -11.33
N GLU A 129 -13.79 15.54 -11.03
CA GLU A 129 -13.50 16.83 -10.44
C GLU A 129 -13.32 16.76 -8.90
N ARG A 130 -13.78 15.65 -8.28
CA ARG A 130 -13.85 15.48 -6.82
C ARG A 130 -13.09 14.27 -6.30
N SER A 131 -12.41 13.54 -7.17
CA SER A 131 -11.66 12.33 -6.82
C SER A 131 -10.49 12.07 -7.75
N ALA A 132 -9.34 11.71 -7.17
CA ALA A 132 -8.19 11.22 -7.92
C ALA A 132 -8.37 9.76 -8.42
N PHE A 133 -9.46 9.10 -8.02
CA PHE A 133 -9.71 7.68 -8.26
C PHE A 133 -10.97 7.44 -9.11
N ALA A 134 -11.50 8.45 -9.78
CA ALA A 134 -12.78 8.37 -10.50
C ALA A 134 -12.81 7.28 -11.57
N THR A 135 -11.67 6.95 -12.18
CA THR A 135 -11.55 5.89 -13.18
C THR A 135 -11.89 4.50 -12.62
N ASP A 136 -11.63 4.25 -11.34
CA ASP A 136 -11.92 2.96 -10.70
C ASP A 136 -13.44 2.74 -10.50
N TYR A 137 -14.23 3.82 -10.60
CA TYR A 137 -15.70 3.84 -10.48
C TYR A 137 -16.40 4.09 -11.82
N ALA A 138 -15.69 4.10 -12.93
CA ALA A 138 -16.25 4.41 -14.25
C ALA A 138 -17.39 3.47 -14.70
N SER A 139 -17.40 2.23 -14.20
CA SER A 139 -18.46 1.25 -14.45
C SER A 139 -19.71 1.45 -13.59
N PHE A 140 -19.69 2.32 -12.58
CA PHE A 140 -20.85 2.61 -11.75
C PHE A 140 -21.79 3.54 -12.52
N ASP A 141 -23.03 3.08 -12.73
CA ASP A 141 -24.06 3.85 -13.46
C ASP A 141 -24.93 4.63 -12.49
N LYS A 142 -25.50 3.92 -11.51
CA LYS A 142 -26.42 4.50 -10.53
C LYS A 142 -26.10 3.99 -9.14
N ILE A 143 -26.12 4.92 -8.17
CA ILE A 143 -25.92 4.62 -6.75
C ILE A 143 -27.09 5.25 -5.99
N GLU A 144 -27.88 4.43 -5.29
CA GLU A 144 -29.15 4.83 -4.70
C GLU A 144 -29.28 4.40 -3.24
N ALA A 145 -29.80 5.28 -2.40
CA ALA A 145 -30.34 4.93 -1.09
C ALA A 145 -31.78 4.40 -1.29
N VAL A 146 -31.99 3.11 -1.12
CA VAL A 146 -33.33 2.47 -1.21
C VAL A 146 -34.14 2.78 0.05
N ASP A 147 -33.47 2.75 1.19
CA ASP A 147 -33.93 3.15 2.51
C ASP A 147 -32.71 3.60 3.34
N PRO A 148 -32.85 4.08 4.59
CA PRO A 148 -31.71 4.58 5.36
C PRO A 148 -30.56 3.58 5.58
N TYR A 149 -30.81 2.28 5.39
CA TYR A 149 -29.82 1.21 5.62
C TYR A 149 -29.69 0.23 4.44
N THR A 150 -30.13 0.64 3.25
CA THR A 150 -30.01 -0.16 2.04
C THR A 150 -29.48 0.67 0.89
N VAL A 151 -28.32 0.30 0.36
CA VAL A 151 -27.72 0.91 -0.83
C VAL A 151 -27.83 -0.04 -2.01
N ARG A 152 -28.21 0.49 -3.16
CA ARG A 152 -28.20 -0.21 -4.43
C ARG A 152 -27.23 0.45 -5.38
N ILE A 153 -26.35 -0.37 -5.97
CA ILE A 153 -25.40 0.04 -7.00
C ILE A 153 -25.75 -0.68 -8.29
N THR A 154 -26.01 0.08 -9.34
CA THR A 154 -26.21 -0.45 -10.71
C THR A 154 -24.96 -0.17 -11.52
N LEU A 155 -24.49 -1.16 -12.26
CA LEU A 155 -23.31 -1.07 -13.11
C LEU A 155 -23.70 -0.93 -14.58
N LYS A 156 -22.91 -0.22 -15.37
CA LYS A 156 -23.02 -0.15 -16.84
C LYS A 156 -22.71 -1.50 -17.48
N ASN A 157 -21.72 -2.20 -16.96
CA ASN A 157 -21.28 -3.52 -17.37
C ASN A 157 -20.91 -4.31 -16.12
N ALA A 158 -21.08 -5.64 -16.14
CA ALA A 158 -20.56 -6.49 -15.08
C ALA A 158 -19.03 -6.31 -15.00
N ILE A 159 -18.52 -6.17 -13.79
CA ILE A 159 -17.10 -6.14 -13.52
C ILE A 159 -16.75 -7.25 -12.52
N PRO A 160 -15.60 -7.91 -12.70
CA PRO A 160 -15.26 -9.10 -11.92
C PRO A 160 -15.11 -8.86 -10.43
N SER A 161 -14.72 -7.67 -10.06
CA SER A 161 -14.39 -7.32 -8.67
C SER A 161 -15.03 -6.00 -8.24
N VAL A 162 -16.37 -5.97 -8.13
CA VAL A 162 -17.09 -4.81 -7.55
C VAL A 162 -16.64 -4.52 -6.13
N LEU A 163 -16.38 -5.57 -5.34
CA LEU A 163 -16.00 -5.42 -3.94
C LEU A 163 -14.63 -4.77 -3.76
N GLY A 164 -13.75 -4.88 -4.75
CA GLY A 164 -12.42 -4.32 -4.71
C GLY A 164 -12.37 -2.80 -4.49
N PRO A 165 -12.94 -2.00 -5.39
CA PRO A 165 -13.07 -0.55 -5.17
C PRO A 165 -13.77 -0.19 -3.86
N LEU A 166 -14.77 -0.97 -3.43
CA LEU A 166 -15.55 -0.70 -2.21
C LEU A 166 -14.80 -1.06 -0.91
N ALA A 167 -13.77 -1.91 -0.97
CA ALA A 167 -12.89 -2.24 0.14
C ALA A 167 -11.65 -1.35 0.23
N ASN A 168 -11.40 -0.53 -0.79
CA ASN A 168 -10.12 0.16 -0.96
C ASN A 168 -10.19 1.60 -0.42
N TYR A 169 -9.10 2.05 0.23
CA TYR A 169 -8.90 3.45 0.61
C TYR A 169 -9.05 4.40 -0.60
N ALA A 170 -8.78 3.94 -1.82
CA ALA A 170 -8.84 4.70 -3.06
C ALA A 170 -10.30 4.95 -3.50
N GLY A 171 -11.01 5.76 -2.77
CA GLY A 171 -12.38 6.18 -3.06
C GLY A 171 -13.49 5.32 -2.45
N GLY A 172 -13.19 4.09 -1.96
CA GLY A 172 -14.20 3.19 -1.36
C GLY A 172 -14.60 3.54 0.06
N PHE A 173 -13.84 4.40 0.73
CA PHE A 173 -14.12 4.80 2.10
C PHE A 173 -15.23 5.85 2.17
N ILE A 174 -16.10 5.68 3.19
CA ILE A 174 -17.28 6.48 3.37
C ILE A 174 -16.99 7.67 4.27
N VAL A 175 -17.35 8.85 3.82
CA VAL A 175 -17.20 10.12 4.54
C VAL A 175 -18.57 10.61 5.05
N SER A 176 -18.58 11.36 6.14
CA SER A 176 -19.80 12.05 6.57
C SER A 176 -20.14 13.16 5.59
N LYS A 177 -21.29 13.02 4.90
CA LYS A 177 -21.82 14.04 3.99
C LYS A 177 -21.94 15.39 4.69
N LYS A 178 -22.57 15.40 5.87
CA LYS A 178 -22.75 16.60 6.69
C LYS A 178 -21.42 17.28 7.03
N ALA A 179 -20.43 16.52 7.50
CA ALA A 179 -19.13 17.09 7.84
C ALA A 179 -18.39 17.60 6.60
N TYR A 180 -18.53 16.90 5.46
CA TYR A 180 -17.93 17.33 4.21
C TYR A 180 -18.54 18.67 3.73
N GLU A 181 -19.85 18.79 3.75
CA GLU A 181 -20.55 20.03 3.37
C GLU A 181 -20.25 21.21 4.32
N GLU A 182 -20.15 20.96 5.62
CA GLU A 182 -19.83 21.99 6.63
C GLU A 182 -18.35 22.43 6.58
N ARG A 183 -17.43 21.54 6.22
CA ARG A 183 -15.98 21.78 6.32
C ARG A 183 -15.31 22.01 4.97
N ALA A 184 -15.97 21.65 3.86
CA ALA A 184 -15.53 21.83 2.47
C ALA A 184 -14.00 21.91 2.28
N GLU A 185 -13.44 23.11 2.24
CA GLU A 185 -12.01 23.36 2.00
C GLU A 185 -11.10 22.79 3.11
N SER A 186 -11.59 22.64 4.33
CA SER A 186 -10.79 22.13 5.46
C SER A 186 -10.94 20.63 5.69
N PHE A 187 -11.82 19.93 4.96
CA PHE A 187 -12.09 18.51 5.18
C PHE A 187 -10.82 17.64 5.06
N SER A 188 -9.92 17.97 4.13
CA SER A 188 -8.64 17.28 3.96
C SER A 188 -7.70 17.33 5.17
N ARG A 189 -7.91 18.28 6.08
CA ARG A 189 -7.14 18.44 7.33
C ARG A 189 -7.98 18.17 8.58
N ARG A 190 -9.30 18.07 8.44
CA ARG A 190 -10.27 17.84 9.51
C ARG A 190 -11.32 16.81 9.10
N PRO A 191 -10.88 15.61 8.67
CA PRO A 191 -11.77 14.56 8.19
C PRO A 191 -12.70 14.05 9.29
N VAL A 192 -13.85 13.52 8.88
CA VAL A 192 -14.80 12.82 9.75
C VAL A 192 -15.16 11.49 9.10
N GLY A 193 -14.72 10.42 9.72
CA GLY A 193 -15.03 9.03 9.37
C GLY A 193 -15.74 8.31 10.52
N PHE A 194 -15.79 6.99 10.44
CA PHE A 194 -16.37 6.12 11.46
C PHE A 194 -15.41 4.95 11.83
N GLY A 195 -14.13 5.08 11.47
CA GLY A 195 -13.09 4.10 11.79
C GLY A 195 -12.77 4.00 13.27
N PRO A 196 -11.82 3.12 13.65
CA PRO A 196 -11.47 2.89 15.06
C PRO A 196 -10.81 4.08 15.76
N PHE A 197 -10.21 5.01 15.02
CA PHE A 197 -9.55 6.19 15.58
C PHE A 197 -10.03 7.48 14.91
N GLN A 198 -10.28 8.50 15.72
CA GLN A 198 -10.64 9.85 15.27
C GLN A 198 -9.45 10.79 15.34
N LEU A 199 -9.36 11.70 14.37
CA LEU A 199 -8.32 12.72 14.33
C LEU A 199 -8.55 13.77 15.41
N ASP A 200 -7.56 14.00 16.27
CA ASP A 200 -7.58 15.06 17.28
C ASP A 200 -6.88 16.33 16.79
N SER A 201 -5.62 16.20 16.30
CA SER A 201 -4.84 17.34 15.83
C SER A 201 -3.75 16.92 14.84
N ILE A 202 -3.30 17.92 14.07
CA ILE A 202 -2.14 17.83 13.17
C ILE A 202 -1.15 18.89 13.62
N GLU A 203 0.08 18.48 13.90
CA GLU A 203 1.23 19.36 14.09
C GLU A 203 2.09 19.29 12.80
N PRO A 204 2.00 20.30 11.91
CA PRO A 204 2.63 20.25 10.60
C PRO A 204 4.13 19.95 10.67
N GLY A 205 4.59 18.98 9.90
CA GLY A 205 5.99 18.52 9.88
C GLY A 205 6.45 17.80 11.15
N VAL A 206 5.60 17.57 12.14
CA VAL A 206 5.94 16.93 13.42
C VAL A 206 5.17 15.64 13.64
N ALA A 207 3.84 15.73 13.77
CA ALA A 207 3.01 14.57 14.09
C ALA A 207 1.52 14.75 13.75
N VAL A 208 0.80 13.62 13.71
CA VAL A 208 -0.67 13.56 13.71
C VAL A 208 -1.11 12.76 14.92
N HIS A 209 -2.11 13.28 15.64
CA HIS A 209 -2.61 12.71 16.89
C HIS A 209 -4.04 12.20 16.73
N PHE A 210 -4.28 11.02 17.27
CA PHE A 210 -5.57 10.34 17.22
C PHE A 210 -5.98 9.86 18.61
N SER A 211 -7.27 9.87 18.88
CA SER A 211 -7.88 9.19 20.02
C SER A 211 -8.80 8.05 19.56
N ALA A 212 -9.02 7.10 20.46
CA ALA A 212 -9.91 5.97 20.21
C ALA A 212 -11.35 6.45 20.00
N HIS A 213 -12.01 5.91 18.96
CA HIS A 213 -13.46 6.02 18.79
C HIS A 213 -14.14 5.03 19.73
N LYS A 214 -14.56 5.49 20.91
CA LYS A 214 -15.08 4.63 21.97
C LYS A 214 -16.35 3.87 21.59
N ASP A 215 -17.15 4.47 20.70
CA ASP A 215 -18.41 3.92 20.20
C ASP A 215 -18.22 3.19 18.87
N TYR A 216 -16.98 2.74 18.57
CA TYR A 216 -16.69 1.99 17.36
C TYR A 216 -17.50 0.69 17.30
N PHE A 217 -18.18 0.46 16.21
CA PHE A 217 -19.19 -0.62 16.09
C PHE A 217 -18.64 -2.04 16.22
N ARG A 218 -17.31 -2.23 16.09
CA ARG A 218 -16.62 -3.51 16.32
C ARG A 218 -16.08 -3.66 17.74
N GLY A 219 -16.37 -2.70 18.62
CA GLY A 219 -15.87 -2.60 19.97
C GLY A 219 -14.83 -1.50 20.15
N ALA A 220 -14.78 -0.92 21.33
CA ALA A 220 -13.83 0.15 21.63
C ALA A 220 -12.37 -0.32 21.42
N PRO A 221 -11.52 0.48 20.75
CA PRO A 221 -10.10 0.17 20.60
C PRO A 221 -9.41 -0.05 21.95
N LYS A 222 -8.51 -1.02 22.02
CA LYS A 222 -7.68 -1.30 23.21
C LYS A 222 -6.65 -0.18 23.45
N LEU A 223 -6.19 0.48 22.40
CA LEU A 223 -5.37 1.69 22.47
C LEU A 223 -6.26 2.90 22.70
N THR A 224 -5.85 3.81 23.58
CA THR A 224 -6.56 5.06 23.85
C THR A 224 -6.11 6.20 22.95
N LYS A 225 -4.84 6.17 22.52
CA LYS A 225 -4.25 7.17 21.61
C LYS A 225 -3.27 6.53 20.64
N VAL A 226 -3.17 7.13 19.44
CA VAL A 226 -2.17 6.82 18.44
C VAL A 226 -1.52 8.13 17.98
N THR A 227 -0.19 8.17 18.00
CA THR A 227 0.59 9.30 17.48
C THR A 227 1.43 8.83 16.30
N TYR A 228 1.31 9.52 15.16
CA TYR A 228 2.07 9.24 13.94
C TYR A 228 3.08 10.38 13.75
N ARG A 229 4.36 10.13 14.09
CA ARG A 229 5.45 11.13 14.01
C ARG A 229 6.12 11.11 12.65
N PHE A 230 6.42 12.27 12.11
CA PHE A 230 7.18 12.42 10.87
C PHE A 230 8.68 12.40 11.16
N LEU A 231 9.35 11.34 10.75
CA LEU A 231 10.79 11.12 10.90
C LEU A 231 11.39 10.74 9.54
N ASN A 232 11.46 11.72 8.63
CA ASN A 232 11.84 11.47 7.24
C ASN A 232 13.22 10.83 7.08
N ALA A 233 14.23 11.30 7.85
CA ALA A 233 15.58 10.75 7.80
C ALA A 233 15.64 9.37 8.48
N ALA A 234 16.16 8.35 7.79
CA ALA A 234 16.27 6.98 8.30
C ALA A 234 17.04 6.91 9.63
N ALA A 235 18.18 7.62 9.73
CA ALA A 235 18.97 7.65 10.96
C ALA A 235 18.19 8.23 12.15
N ALA A 236 17.35 9.25 11.94
CA ALA A 236 16.51 9.82 12.98
C ALA A 236 15.44 8.83 13.45
N ARG A 237 14.83 8.07 12.51
CA ARG A 237 13.86 7.00 12.86
C ARG A 237 14.51 5.89 13.67
N ASP A 238 15.69 5.42 13.24
CA ASP A 238 16.43 4.37 13.93
C ASP A 238 16.79 4.82 15.36
N LEU A 239 17.28 6.04 15.53
CA LEU A 239 17.61 6.58 16.86
C LEU A 239 16.37 6.71 17.75
N ALA A 240 15.26 7.26 17.23
CA ALA A 240 14.00 7.38 17.98
C ALA A 240 13.44 6.00 18.40
N PHE A 241 13.53 5.01 17.50
CA PHE A 241 13.12 3.64 17.79
C PHE A 241 14.03 3.02 18.86
N LEU A 242 15.36 3.11 18.73
CA LEU A 242 16.30 2.57 19.71
C LEU A 242 16.15 3.23 21.09
N ALA A 243 15.93 4.53 21.15
CA ALA A 243 15.69 5.28 22.39
C ALA A 243 14.34 4.99 23.05
N GLY A 244 13.43 4.26 22.38
CA GLY A 244 12.07 4.00 22.89
C GLY A 244 11.11 5.17 22.77
N GLU A 245 11.45 6.19 21.95
CA GLU A 245 10.56 7.32 21.67
C GLU A 245 9.41 6.96 20.74
N VAL A 246 9.57 5.91 19.92
CA VAL A 246 8.56 5.32 19.08
C VAL A 246 8.48 3.81 19.30
N ASP A 247 7.28 3.24 19.21
CA ASP A 247 7.00 1.83 19.43
C ASP A 247 7.17 1.00 18.15
N ALA A 248 6.92 1.63 17.01
CA ALA A 248 7.22 1.06 15.71
C ALA A 248 7.70 2.16 14.76
N ALA A 249 8.46 1.78 13.75
CA ALA A 249 9.02 2.72 12.78
C ALA A 249 9.15 2.09 11.39
N THR A 250 8.97 2.91 10.35
CA THR A 250 9.26 2.50 8.98
C THR A 250 10.71 2.05 8.88
N GLY A 251 10.91 0.83 8.42
CA GLY A 251 12.22 0.23 8.24
C GLY A 251 12.86 0.51 6.89
N LEU A 252 13.95 -0.17 6.64
CA LEU A 252 14.66 -0.16 5.37
C LEU A 252 14.69 -1.59 4.81
N ALA A 253 14.43 -1.74 3.52
CA ALA A 253 14.69 -2.98 2.80
C ALA A 253 16.22 -3.10 2.55
N ASP A 254 16.96 -3.37 3.63
CA ASP A 254 18.43 -3.49 3.68
C ASP A 254 18.83 -4.58 4.68
N PRO A 255 19.57 -5.61 4.26
CA PRO A 255 19.96 -6.74 5.13
C PRO A 255 20.78 -6.32 6.37
N ASN A 256 21.64 -5.29 6.24
CA ASN A 256 22.42 -4.82 7.36
C ASN A 256 21.55 -4.07 8.38
N TRP A 257 20.57 -3.30 7.89
CA TRP A 257 19.57 -2.67 8.74
C TRP A 257 18.75 -3.73 9.50
N LEU A 258 18.25 -4.74 8.81
CA LEU A 258 17.49 -5.85 9.42
C LEU A 258 18.31 -6.54 10.51
N LYS A 259 19.56 -6.90 10.21
CA LYS A 259 20.45 -7.56 11.17
C LYS A 259 20.71 -6.71 12.41
N ARG A 260 20.98 -5.41 12.25
CA ARG A 260 21.19 -4.49 13.38
C ARG A 260 19.92 -4.32 14.21
N THR A 261 18.77 -4.19 13.57
CA THR A 261 17.48 -3.99 14.24
C THR A 261 17.07 -5.23 15.04
N LEU A 262 17.21 -6.42 14.48
CA LEU A 262 16.88 -7.68 15.16
C LEU A 262 17.88 -8.03 16.30
N ALA A 263 19.09 -7.45 16.30
CA ALA A 263 20.05 -7.60 17.40
C ALA A 263 19.66 -6.81 18.67
N VAL A 264 18.66 -5.93 18.58
CA VAL A 264 18.15 -5.17 19.73
C VAL A 264 17.09 -5.99 20.45
N ASP A 265 17.33 -6.27 21.75
CA ASP A 265 16.39 -7.02 22.56
C ASP A 265 14.98 -6.37 22.57
N GLY A 266 13.94 -7.20 22.55
CA GLY A 266 12.57 -6.73 22.55
C GLY A 266 12.10 -6.11 21.24
N THR A 267 12.84 -6.32 20.14
CA THR A 267 12.50 -5.84 18.80
C THR A 267 12.12 -6.99 17.87
N THR A 268 11.19 -6.74 16.96
CA THR A 268 10.88 -7.56 15.80
C THR A 268 10.71 -6.70 14.56
N VAL A 269 10.71 -7.33 13.38
CA VAL A 269 10.52 -6.65 12.08
C VAL A 269 9.42 -7.35 11.33
N ASP A 270 8.43 -6.58 10.91
CA ASP A 270 7.35 -7.04 10.04
C ASP A 270 7.75 -6.75 8.58
N ILE A 271 7.62 -7.78 7.73
CA ILE A 271 7.83 -7.72 6.28
C ILE A 271 6.51 -8.17 5.66
N PHE A 272 5.87 -7.31 4.85
CA PHE A 272 4.47 -7.51 4.48
C PHE A 272 4.13 -7.03 3.06
N ASP A 273 3.11 -7.64 2.49
CA ASP A 273 2.53 -7.32 1.17
C ASP A 273 1.44 -6.20 1.26
N PRO A 274 1.00 -5.61 0.13
CA PRO A 274 1.45 -5.92 -1.23
C PRO A 274 2.85 -5.37 -1.49
N ALA A 275 3.67 -6.17 -2.17
CA ALA A 275 4.97 -5.70 -2.62
C ALA A 275 4.80 -4.67 -3.75
N GLU A 276 5.65 -3.65 -3.78
CA GLU A 276 5.74 -2.78 -4.94
C GLU A 276 6.44 -3.50 -6.08
N LEU A 277 5.70 -3.76 -7.16
CA LEU A 277 6.30 -4.24 -8.42
C LEU A 277 6.97 -3.07 -9.13
N THR A 278 8.27 -3.16 -9.32
CA THR A 278 9.04 -2.25 -10.17
C THR A 278 9.15 -2.83 -11.57
N VAL A 279 8.73 -2.05 -12.57
CA VAL A 279 8.84 -2.38 -13.99
C VAL A 279 9.68 -1.32 -14.68
N LEU A 280 10.56 -1.72 -15.58
CA LEU A 280 11.20 -0.85 -16.57
C LEU A 280 10.24 -0.74 -17.76
N HIS A 281 9.46 0.33 -17.82
CA HIS A 281 8.56 0.64 -18.92
C HIS A 281 9.36 1.20 -20.11
N ILE A 282 9.01 0.76 -21.32
CA ILE A 282 9.72 1.09 -22.56
C ILE A 282 8.73 1.77 -23.51
N ASN A 283 8.94 3.03 -23.83
CA ASN A 283 8.06 3.76 -24.74
C ASN A 283 8.16 3.18 -26.18
N THR A 284 7.15 2.41 -26.57
CA THR A 284 7.11 1.69 -27.85
C THR A 284 6.90 2.60 -29.07
N LYS A 285 6.62 3.87 -28.85
CA LYS A 285 6.38 4.86 -29.92
C LYS A 285 7.58 5.80 -30.15
N LYS A 286 8.64 5.70 -29.31
CA LYS A 286 9.85 6.55 -29.42
C LYS A 286 11.05 5.77 -29.90
N ALA A 287 11.75 6.31 -30.93
CA ALA A 287 13.02 5.75 -31.36
C ALA A 287 14.07 5.80 -30.21
N PRO A 288 14.91 4.78 -30.09
CA PRO A 288 15.04 3.60 -30.95
C PRO A 288 14.12 2.43 -30.53
N PHE A 289 13.23 2.63 -29.55
CA PHE A 289 12.36 1.57 -28.99
C PHE A 289 11.07 1.33 -29.79
N ASP A 290 10.82 2.05 -30.85
CA ASP A 290 9.82 1.72 -31.87
C ASP A 290 10.18 0.43 -32.63
N ASP A 291 11.49 0.07 -32.71
CA ASP A 291 11.93 -1.22 -33.23
C ASP A 291 11.85 -2.31 -32.15
N ILE A 292 11.06 -3.37 -32.42
CA ILE A 292 10.90 -4.51 -31.51
C ILE A 292 12.22 -5.26 -31.25
N ARG A 293 13.19 -5.26 -32.20
CA ARG A 293 14.48 -5.91 -32.02
C ARG A 293 15.30 -5.20 -30.94
N VAL A 294 15.26 -3.86 -30.90
CA VAL A 294 15.89 -3.06 -29.84
C VAL A 294 15.23 -3.31 -28.48
N ARG A 295 13.90 -3.40 -28.44
CA ARG A 295 13.20 -3.71 -27.18
C ARG A 295 13.54 -5.12 -26.68
N ARG A 296 13.59 -6.13 -27.58
CA ARG A 296 14.00 -7.49 -27.24
C ARG A 296 15.45 -7.55 -26.76
N ALA A 297 16.34 -6.80 -27.40
CA ALA A 297 17.72 -6.65 -26.93
C ALA A 297 17.77 -6.11 -25.51
N LEU A 298 16.97 -5.08 -25.19
CA LEU A 298 16.88 -4.52 -23.85
C LEU A 298 16.37 -5.56 -22.83
N ALA A 299 15.35 -6.35 -23.17
CA ALA A 299 14.84 -7.41 -22.31
C ALA A 299 15.91 -8.47 -21.99
N TYR A 300 16.69 -8.89 -22.98
CA TYR A 300 17.83 -9.82 -22.76
C TYR A 300 18.99 -9.17 -22.00
N ALA A 301 19.09 -7.84 -21.98
CA ALA A 301 20.16 -7.11 -21.30
C ALA A 301 19.92 -6.90 -19.80
N VAL A 302 18.73 -7.22 -19.29
CA VAL A 302 18.35 -7.01 -17.88
C VAL A 302 18.39 -8.31 -17.11
N ASP A 303 19.15 -8.33 -16.00
CA ASP A 303 19.15 -9.38 -14.98
C ASP A 303 18.53 -8.86 -13.67
N PRO A 304 17.24 -9.08 -13.46
CA PRO A 304 16.54 -8.59 -12.27
C PRO A 304 17.10 -9.17 -10.96
N SER A 305 17.74 -10.35 -11.03
CA SER A 305 18.31 -11.01 -9.84
C SER A 305 19.42 -10.19 -9.18
N ARG A 306 20.19 -9.41 -9.97
CA ARG A 306 21.23 -8.52 -9.44
C ARG A 306 20.64 -7.38 -8.61
N VAL A 307 19.49 -6.85 -9.04
CA VAL A 307 18.77 -5.80 -8.29
C VAL A 307 18.18 -6.39 -7.00
N ALA A 308 17.54 -7.56 -7.08
CA ALA A 308 16.98 -8.25 -5.93
C ALA A 308 18.05 -8.61 -4.89
N ALA A 309 19.20 -9.13 -5.34
CA ALA A 309 20.32 -9.47 -4.46
C ALA A 309 20.91 -8.24 -3.75
N TYR A 310 21.01 -7.11 -4.44
CA TYR A 310 21.48 -5.86 -3.84
C TYR A 310 20.52 -5.34 -2.77
N ARG A 311 19.21 -5.42 -3.01
CA ARG A 311 18.18 -4.95 -2.08
C ARG A 311 17.87 -5.91 -0.93
N GLY A 312 18.39 -7.13 -0.98
CA GLY A 312 18.15 -8.20 0.00
C GLY A 312 16.94 -9.07 -0.36
N THR A 313 17.20 -10.35 -0.51
CA THR A 313 16.20 -11.36 -0.89
C THR A 313 15.15 -11.61 0.19
N GLU A 314 15.39 -11.13 1.41
CA GLU A 314 14.43 -11.13 2.52
C GLU A 314 13.25 -10.19 2.27
N PHE A 315 13.47 -9.10 1.50
CA PHE A 315 12.48 -8.06 1.22
C PHE A 315 12.06 -8.02 -0.24
N THR A 316 12.88 -8.57 -1.13
CA THR A 316 12.76 -8.32 -2.56
C THR A 316 12.77 -9.63 -3.33
N ARG A 317 11.71 -9.87 -4.08
CA ARG A 317 11.59 -10.96 -5.04
C ARG A 317 11.92 -10.47 -6.44
N VAL A 318 12.40 -11.34 -7.30
CA VAL A 318 12.53 -11.07 -8.74
C VAL A 318 11.13 -10.95 -9.35
N GLY A 319 10.88 -9.88 -10.08
CA GLY A 319 9.64 -9.72 -10.85
C GLY A 319 9.62 -10.70 -12.03
N LYS A 320 8.57 -11.48 -12.13
CA LYS A 320 8.40 -12.50 -13.18
C LYS A 320 7.24 -12.24 -14.12
N SER A 321 6.46 -11.21 -13.86
CA SER A 321 5.38 -10.75 -14.73
C SER A 321 5.19 -9.24 -14.60
N VAL A 322 4.37 -8.67 -15.47
CA VAL A 322 4.00 -7.24 -15.47
C VAL A 322 2.96 -6.89 -14.41
N ILE A 323 2.49 -7.88 -13.64
CA ILE A 323 1.69 -7.71 -12.44
C ILE A 323 2.35 -8.45 -11.26
N PRO A 324 2.11 -8.05 -9.99
CA PRO A 324 2.72 -8.72 -8.84
C PRO A 324 2.27 -10.16 -8.64
N SER A 325 3.14 -10.97 -8.06
CA SER A 325 2.94 -12.41 -7.88
C SER A 325 1.77 -12.78 -6.94
N ASN A 326 1.34 -11.86 -6.08
CA ASN A 326 0.20 -12.06 -5.16
C ASN A 326 -1.14 -11.56 -5.72
N ASN A 327 -1.19 -11.16 -7.01
CA ASN A 327 -2.42 -10.67 -7.62
C ASN A 327 -3.28 -11.80 -8.21
N LEU A 328 -4.57 -11.69 -8.04
CA LEU A 328 -5.51 -12.53 -8.79
C LEU A 328 -5.28 -12.33 -10.30
N GLY A 329 -5.09 -13.43 -11.03
CA GLY A 329 -4.80 -13.42 -12.47
C GLY A 329 -3.31 -13.33 -12.81
N TYR A 330 -2.40 -13.49 -11.84
CA TYR A 330 -0.96 -13.60 -12.09
C TYR A 330 -0.58 -14.90 -12.81
N THR A 331 0.41 -14.82 -13.71
CA THR A 331 1.05 -15.99 -14.32
C THR A 331 2.55 -15.76 -14.56
N GLU A 332 3.34 -16.81 -14.37
CA GLU A 332 4.74 -16.87 -14.80
C GLU A 332 4.90 -17.45 -16.21
N ASP A 333 3.86 -18.11 -16.74
CA ASP A 333 3.82 -18.64 -18.11
C ASP A 333 3.41 -17.50 -19.08
N ASN A 334 4.33 -16.59 -19.32
CA ASN A 334 4.08 -15.37 -20.09
C ASN A 334 5.15 -15.06 -21.16
N GLY A 335 6.13 -15.97 -21.36
CA GLY A 335 7.17 -15.78 -22.36
C GLY A 335 8.31 -14.83 -21.96
N LEU A 336 8.43 -14.47 -20.67
CA LEU A 336 9.53 -13.63 -20.18
C LEU A 336 10.88 -14.26 -20.48
N VAL A 337 11.78 -13.48 -21.11
CA VAL A 337 13.12 -13.94 -21.46
C VAL A 337 14.08 -13.83 -20.27
N THR A 338 15.10 -14.69 -20.28
CA THR A 338 16.18 -14.65 -19.30
C THR A 338 17.36 -13.82 -19.84
N PHE A 339 18.14 -13.24 -18.92
CA PHE A 339 19.33 -12.46 -19.25
C PHE A 339 20.30 -13.22 -20.17
N ASP A 340 20.71 -12.56 -21.27
CA ASP A 340 21.68 -13.03 -22.24
C ASP A 340 22.29 -11.82 -22.96
N ALA A 341 23.44 -11.34 -22.48
CA ALA A 341 24.10 -10.15 -23.00
C ALA A 341 24.58 -10.32 -24.46
N GLU A 342 25.01 -11.53 -24.85
CA GLU A 342 25.47 -11.78 -26.22
C GLU A 342 24.30 -11.78 -27.22
N LYS A 343 23.16 -12.33 -26.82
CA LYS A 343 21.93 -12.27 -27.62
C LYS A 343 21.41 -10.83 -27.74
N ALA A 344 21.53 -10.04 -26.67
CA ALA A 344 21.19 -8.62 -26.71
C ALA A 344 22.04 -7.86 -27.73
N LYS A 345 23.36 -8.06 -27.73
CA LYS A 345 24.27 -7.46 -28.74
C LYS A 345 23.94 -7.90 -30.15
N ALA A 346 23.66 -9.18 -30.36
CA ALA A 346 23.29 -9.70 -31.67
C ALA A 346 22.02 -9.01 -32.20
N LEU A 347 20.98 -8.87 -31.37
CA LEU A 347 19.75 -8.20 -31.75
C LEU A 347 19.95 -6.68 -32.02
N LEU A 348 20.84 -6.02 -31.26
CA LEU A 348 21.23 -4.63 -31.55
C LEU A 348 21.91 -4.50 -32.92
N ALA A 349 22.83 -5.42 -33.24
CA ALA A 349 23.49 -5.43 -34.53
C ALA A 349 22.52 -5.69 -35.68
N GLU A 350 21.56 -6.62 -35.53
CA GLU A 350 20.46 -6.86 -36.48
C GLU A 350 19.55 -5.63 -36.67
N ALA A 351 19.38 -4.82 -35.60
CA ALA A 351 18.63 -3.57 -35.64
C ALA A 351 19.41 -2.38 -36.23
N GLY A 352 20.69 -2.59 -36.64
CA GLY A 352 21.54 -1.57 -37.20
C GLY A 352 22.45 -0.83 -36.22
N HIS A 353 22.62 -1.37 -35.03
CA HIS A 353 23.44 -0.80 -33.94
C HIS A 353 24.56 -1.75 -33.47
N PRO A 354 25.51 -2.15 -34.38
CA PRO A 354 26.56 -3.12 -34.04
C PRO A 354 27.54 -2.59 -32.97
N ASP A 355 27.68 -1.26 -32.86
CA ASP A 355 28.55 -0.60 -31.87
C ASP A 355 27.79 -0.22 -30.58
N GLY A 356 26.54 -0.67 -30.43
CA GLY A 356 25.65 -0.30 -29.34
C GLY A 356 24.90 1.01 -29.55
N ILE A 357 24.09 1.39 -28.56
CA ILE A 357 23.29 2.63 -28.60
C ILE A 357 23.39 3.41 -27.29
N THR A 358 23.25 4.73 -27.37
CA THR A 358 23.12 5.60 -26.20
C THR A 358 21.66 6.00 -26.00
N VAL A 359 21.17 5.81 -24.76
CA VAL A 359 19.80 6.13 -24.37
C VAL A 359 19.82 6.99 -23.12
N LYS A 360 19.01 8.06 -23.09
CA LYS A 360 18.81 8.90 -21.90
C LYS A 360 17.60 8.42 -21.10
N MET A 361 17.74 8.40 -19.78
CA MET A 361 16.65 8.07 -18.86
C MET A 361 16.61 9.08 -17.72
N ILE A 362 15.44 9.69 -17.48
CA ILE A 362 15.21 10.54 -16.32
C ILE A 362 15.04 9.62 -15.11
N SER A 363 15.85 9.83 -14.08
CA SER A 363 15.91 8.99 -12.87
C SER A 363 15.58 9.78 -11.62
N SER A 364 14.81 9.20 -10.70
CA SER A 364 14.59 9.78 -9.39
C SER A 364 15.85 9.69 -8.51
N GLN A 365 16.15 10.75 -7.76
CA GLN A 365 17.19 10.79 -6.73
C GLN A 365 16.79 10.06 -5.44
N LEU A 366 15.58 9.48 -5.37
CA LEU A 366 15.20 8.66 -4.22
C LEU A 366 16.16 7.46 -4.15
N PRO A 367 16.81 7.17 -2.99
CA PRO A 367 17.87 6.17 -2.89
C PRO A 367 17.51 4.78 -3.43
N SER A 368 16.25 4.35 -3.25
CA SER A 368 15.76 3.07 -3.78
C SER A 368 15.73 3.00 -5.31
N TYR A 369 15.45 4.12 -5.98
CA TYR A 369 15.50 4.23 -7.44
C TYR A 369 16.92 4.42 -7.96
N GLU A 370 17.68 5.30 -7.33
CA GLU A 370 19.04 5.63 -7.74
C GLU A 370 19.92 4.39 -7.79
N SER A 371 19.99 3.62 -6.71
CA SER A 371 20.79 2.40 -6.63
C SER A 371 20.36 1.34 -7.66
N SER A 372 19.04 1.12 -7.80
CA SER A 372 18.51 0.14 -8.76
C SER A 372 18.84 0.56 -10.21
N ASN A 373 18.70 1.84 -10.54
CA ASN A 373 18.98 2.37 -11.87
C ASN A 373 20.49 2.33 -12.20
N GLN A 374 21.39 2.51 -11.20
CA GLN A 374 22.84 2.34 -11.39
C GLN A 374 23.21 0.88 -11.69
N ILE A 375 22.55 -0.08 -11.04
CA ILE A 375 22.73 -1.51 -11.33
C ILE A 375 22.25 -1.82 -12.75
N LEU A 376 21.07 -1.34 -13.15
CA LEU A 376 20.57 -1.48 -14.51
C LEU A 376 21.51 -0.86 -15.54
N GLN A 377 22.03 0.36 -15.26
CA GLN A 377 23.00 1.03 -16.12
C GLN A 377 24.26 0.16 -16.37
N ALA A 378 24.78 -0.46 -15.29
CA ALA A 378 25.96 -1.33 -15.42
C ALA A 378 25.67 -2.58 -16.29
N GLN A 379 24.54 -3.25 -16.07
CA GLN A 379 24.12 -4.42 -16.86
C GLN A 379 23.91 -4.06 -18.35
N LEU A 380 23.18 -2.98 -18.59
CA LEU A 380 22.86 -2.53 -19.93
C LEU A 380 24.13 -2.21 -20.75
N ARG A 381 25.16 -1.67 -20.07
CA ARG A 381 26.47 -1.41 -20.71
C ARG A 381 27.14 -2.72 -21.17
N GLU A 382 27.05 -3.80 -20.38
CA GLU A 382 27.59 -5.11 -20.76
C GLU A 382 26.94 -5.64 -22.04
N ALA A 383 25.71 -5.24 -22.33
CA ALA A 383 24.89 -5.69 -23.46
C ALA A 383 24.82 -4.69 -24.63
N GLY A 384 25.64 -3.62 -24.63
CA GLY A 384 25.70 -2.67 -25.73
C GLY A 384 24.77 -1.45 -25.58
N PHE A 385 24.09 -1.25 -24.44
CA PHE A 385 23.31 -0.05 -24.16
C PHE A 385 24.10 0.91 -23.26
N ASN A 386 24.43 2.08 -23.74
CA ASN A 386 24.99 3.16 -22.93
C ASN A 386 23.83 3.99 -22.34
N LEU A 387 23.39 3.64 -21.12
CA LEU A 387 22.32 4.35 -20.42
C LEU A 387 22.88 5.59 -19.73
N GLU A 388 22.46 6.77 -20.15
CA GLU A 388 22.75 8.05 -19.51
C GLU A 388 21.63 8.41 -18.53
N LEU A 389 21.90 8.30 -17.24
CA LEU A 389 20.96 8.67 -16.18
C LEU A 389 20.96 10.18 -15.97
N GLN A 390 19.77 10.78 -15.97
CA GLN A 390 19.53 12.17 -15.60
C GLN A 390 18.82 12.21 -14.25
N PRO A 391 19.55 12.34 -13.12
CA PRO A 391 18.95 12.34 -11.80
C PRO A 391 18.25 13.68 -11.53
N VAL A 392 17.00 13.60 -11.06
CA VAL A 392 16.18 14.75 -10.64
C VAL A 392 15.48 14.44 -9.33
N GLU A 393 15.04 15.50 -8.63
CA GLU A 393 14.25 15.36 -7.40
C GLU A 393 12.96 14.53 -7.69
N HIS A 394 12.50 13.75 -6.69
CA HIS A 394 11.46 12.74 -6.89
C HIS A 394 10.11 13.31 -7.37
N ALA A 395 9.67 14.45 -6.84
CA ALA A 395 8.41 15.08 -7.29
C ALA A 395 8.55 15.64 -8.72
N THR A 396 9.71 16.20 -9.05
CA THR A 396 10.05 16.64 -10.42
C THR A 396 10.11 15.45 -11.37
N TRP A 397 10.69 14.33 -10.94
CA TRP A 397 10.70 13.10 -11.73
C TRP A 397 9.28 12.65 -12.09
N HIS A 398 8.35 12.63 -11.12
CA HIS A 398 6.95 12.30 -11.38
C HIS A 398 6.28 13.21 -12.41
N GLN A 399 6.59 14.50 -12.38
CA GLN A 399 6.06 15.44 -13.38
C GLN A 399 6.63 15.16 -14.78
N MET A 400 7.96 14.98 -14.89
CA MET A 400 8.65 14.80 -16.17
C MET A 400 8.27 13.49 -16.86
N ILE A 401 8.13 12.38 -16.13
CA ILE A 401 7.73 11.10 -16.73
C ILE A 401 6.28 11.14 -17.24
N ARG A 402 5.39 11.90 -16.59
CA ARG A 402 4.00 12.10 -17.05
C ARG A 402 3.88 13.06 -18.24
N GLN A 403 4.89 13.87 -18.49
CA GLN A 403 5.02 14.70 -19.69
C GLN A 403 5.68 13.96 -20.85
N ASP A 404 5.87 12.65 -20.73
CA ASP A 404 6.48 11.79 -21.75
C ASP A 404 7.90 12.20 -22.16
N LEU A 405 8.70 12.73 -21.22
CA LEU A 405 10.04 13.23 -21.52
C LEU A 405 11.13 12.15 -21.49
N SER A 406 10.83 10.94 -21.01
CA SER A 406 11.79 9.83 -20.92
C SER A 406 11.34 8.63 -21.76
N PRO A 407 12.19 8.06 -22.63
CA PRO A 407 11.84 6.85 -23.39
C PRO A 407 11.83 5.57 -22.54
N LEU A 408 12.50 5.61 -21.41
CA LEU A 408 12.54 4.54 -20.41
C LEU A 408 12.10 5.10 -19.05
N VAL A 409 11.28 4.34 -18.33
CA VAL A 409 10.80 4.72 -17.00
C VAL A 409 10.83 3.51 -16.07
N THR A 410 11.66 3.52 -15.04
CA THR A 410 11.52 2.58 -13.92
C THR A 410 10.42 3.08 -13.00
N TYR A 411 9.36 2.30 -12.80
CA TYR A 411 8.24 2.71 -11.96
C TYR A 411 7.83 1.59 -11.02
N GLY A 412 7.86 1.88 -9.71
CA GLY A 412 7.38 0.99 -8.65
C GLY A 412 5.93 1.31 -8.30
N ALA A 413 5.09 0.29 -8.19
CA ALA A 413 3.70 0.46 -7.81
C ALA A 413 3.16 -0.72 -7.00
N ALA A 414 2.36 -0.41 -5.99
CA ALA A 414 1.42 -1.34 -5.37
C ALA A 414 -0.01 -0.86 -5.68
N ARG A 415 -0.87 -1.79 -6.10
CA ARG A 415 -2.26 -1.53 -6.48
C ARG A 415 -3.15 -2.58 -5.86
N PHE A 416 -4.45 -2.40 -5.99
CA PHE A 416 -5.41 -3.43 -5.64
C PHE A 416 -5.03 -4.76 -6.33
N PRO A 417 -4.95 -5.89 -5.60
CA PRO A 417 -4.28 -7.10 -6.07
C PRO A 417 -5.12 -7.94 -7.05
N VAL A 418 -5.50 -7.33 -8.16
CA VAL A 418 -6.19 -7.97 -9.27
C VAL A 418 -5.53 -7.55 -10.58
N ALA A 419 -5.35 -8.48 -11.49
CA ALA A 419 -4.69 -8.26 -12.79
C ALA A 419 -5.30 -7.08 -13.56
N ASP A 420 -6.63 -6.93 -13.57
CA ASP A 420 -7.31 -5.85 -14.29
C ASP A 420 -6.78 -4.47 -13.93
N VAL A 421 -6.51 -4.21 -12.64
CA VAL A 421 -6.06 -2.89 -12.17
C VAL A 421 -4.67 -2.55 -12.73
N TYR A 422 -3.73 -3.49 -12.66
CA TYR A 422 -2.37 -3.29 -13.21
C TYR A 422 -2.37 -3.19 -14.73
N LEU A 423 -3.05 -4.14 -15.39
CA LEU A 423 -3.10 -4.19 -16.85
C LEU A 423 -3.74 -2.93 -17.43
N SER A 424 -4.82 -2.47 -16.80
CA SER A 424 -5.55 -1.28 -17.25
C SER A 424 -4.78 0.01 -17.01
N GLN A 425 -4.15 0.17 -15.84
CA GLN A 425 -3.45 1.39 -15.51
C GLN A 425 -2.11 1.52 -16.23
N PHE A 426 -1.40 0.41 -16.45
CA PHE A 426 -0.02 0.46 -16.94
C PHE A 426 0.14 0.04 -18.41
N PHE A 427 -0.85 -0.66 -19.01
CA PHE A 427 -0.68 -1.25 -20.33
C PHE A 427 -1.87 -1.11 -21.27
N HIS A 428 -2.99 -0.51 -20.84
CA HIS A 428 -4.12 -0.21 -21.73
C HIS A 428 -3.93 1.16 -22.39
N SER A 429 -4.31 1.28 -23.67
CA SER A 429 -4.13 2.50 -24.46
C SER A 429 -4.83 3.73 -23.86
N ASN A 430 -6.00 3.56 -23.25
CA ASN A 430 -6.72 4.64 -22.56
C ASN A 430 -5.95 5.26 -21.39
N SER A 431 -4.94 4.56 -20.84
CA SER A 431 -4.08 5.02 -19.77
C SER A 431 -2.72 5.54 -20.28
N ALA A 432 -2.51 5.62 -21.60
CA ALA A 432 -1.26 6.13 -22.18
C ALA A 432 -1.05 7.60 -21.80
N ILE A 433 0.15 7.91 -21.29
CA ILE A 433 0.50 9.28 -20.88
C ILE A 433 0.33 10.25 -22.06
N GLY A 434 -0.13 11.48 -21.76
CA GLY A 434 -0.48 12.47 -22.79
C GLY A 434 -1.94 12.43 -23.22
N SER A 435 -2.76 11.46 -22.78
CA SER A 435 -4.21 11.48 -22.95
C SER A 435 -4.89 12.17 -21.75
N PRO A 436 -6.10 12.77 -21.92
CA PRO A 436 -6.73 13.59 -20.86
C PRO A 436 -7.01 12.87 -19.54
N ALA A 437 -7.17 11.54 -19.56
CA ALA A 437 -7.49 10.73 -18.37
C ALA A 437 -6.30 9.88 -17.87
N ALA A 438 -5.09 10.05 -18.42
CA ALA A 438 -4.09 9.02 -18.36
C ALA A 438 -2.78 9.45 -17.72
N VAL A 439 -2.26 8.61 -16.86
CA VAL A 439 -1.15 9.01 -15.99
C VAL A 439 -0.07 7.94 -15.83
N THR A 440 -0.23 6.70 -16.32
CA THR A 440 0.69 5.63 -15.92
C THR A 440 1.07 4.60 -16.99
N ASN A 441 0.45 4.56 -18.17
CA ASN A 441 0.96 3.76 -19.27
C ASN A 441 2.11 4.51 -19.96
N PHE A 442 3.30 4.44 -19.37
CA PHE A 442 4.53 5.08 -19.86
C PHE A 442 5.05 4.42 -21.13
N SER A 443 4.62 3.19 -21.41
CA SER A 443 5.06 2.43 -22.58
C SER A 443 4.28 2.75 -23.86
N HIS A 444 3.14 3.43 -23.75
CA HIS A 444 2.16 3.57 -24.84
C HIS A 444 1.76 2.23 -25.45
N CYS A 445 1.77 1.16 -24.63
CA CYS A 445 1.35 -0.18 -25.03
C CYS A 445 -0.15 -0.19 -25.32
N ASP A 446 -0.54 -0.93 -26.36
CA ASP A 446 -1.92 -1.07 -26.83
C ASP A 446 -2.24 -2.51 -27.29
N VAL A 447 -1.24 -3.40 -27.17
CA VAL A 447 -1.31 -4.76 -27.76
C VAL A 447 -2.27 -5.71 -27.06
N ALA A 448 -2.65 -5.40 -25.82
CA ALA A 448 -3.51 -6.25 -24.98
C ALA A 448 -4.89 -5.64 -24.68
N ASP A 449 -5.23 -4.49 -25.27
CA ASP A 449 -6.48 -3.77 -25.00
C ASP A 449 -7.70 -4.69 -25.11
N LYS A 450 -7.77 -5.47 -26.19
CA LYS A 450 -8.87 -6.40 -26.44
C LYS A 450 -9.04 -7.46 -25.33
N GLN A 451 -7.93 -8.02 -24.84
CA GLN A 451 -7.94 -9.03 -23.79
C GLN A 451 -8.33 -8.41 -22.45
N ILE A 452 -7.81 -7.22 -22.15
CA ILE A 452 -8.13 -6.47 -20.93
C ILE A 452 -9.61 -6.11 -20.89
N GLU A 453 -10.15 -5.58 -22.00
CA GLU A 453 -11.57 -5.22 -22.11
C GLU A 453 -12.48 -6.45 -22.05
N ALA A 454 -12.11 -7.55 -22.71
CA ALA A 454 -12.86 -8.80 -22.67
C ALA A 454 -12.89 -9.41 -21.26
N ALA A 455 -11.73 -9.41 -20.56
CA ALA A 455 -11.65 -9.92 -19.20
C ALA A 455 -12.54 -9.14 -18.20
N ARG A 456 -12.70 -7.84 -18.41
CA ARG A 456 -13.56 -6.99 -17.56
C ARG A 456 -15.03 -7.37 -17.59
N VAL A 457 -15.51 -7.89 -18.70
CA VAL A 457 -16.92 -8.25 -18.87
C VAL A 457 -17.16 -9.76 -18.82
N GLU A 458 -16.09 -10.57 -18.72
CA GLU A 458 -16.20 -12.01 -18.62
C GLU A 458 -16.71 -12.42 -17.22
N THR A 459 -17.74 -13.27 -17.20
CA THR A 459 -18.38 -13.75 -15.97
C THR A 459 -17.94 -15.15 -15.56
N ASP A 460 -17.31 -15.90 -16.47
CA ASP A 460 -16.70 -17.19 -16.21
C ASP A 460 -15.28 -16.95 -15.63
N PRO A 461 -15.01 -17.31 -14.37
CA PRO A 461 -13.72 -17.03 -13.75
C PRO A 461 -12.52 -17.68 -14.44
N GLU A 462 -12.70 -18.88 -15.03
CA GLU A 462 -11.61 -19.59 -15.72
C GLU A 462 -11.24 -18.85 -17.01
N LYS A 463 -12.23 -18.49 -17.82
CA LYS A 463 -12.01 -17.71 -19.05
C LYS A 463 -11.46 -16.33 -18.76
N GLN A 464 -11.88 -15.70 -17.65
CA GLN A 464 -11.34 -14.42 -17.24
C GLN A 464 -9.85 -14.53 -16.92
N LEU A 465 -9.43 -15.56 -16.17
CA LEU A 465 -8.02 -15.84 -15.90
C LEU A 465 -7.24 -16.06 -17.20
N GLU A 466 -7.77 -16.84 -18.14
CA GLU A 466 -7.16 -17.06 -19.46
C GLU A 466 -6.93 -15.74 -20.22
N LEU A 467 -7.90 -14.83 -20.21
CA LEU A 467 -7.78 -13.53 -20.85
C LEU A 467 -6.71 -12.65 -20.20
N TRP A 468 -6.62 -12.63 -18.87
CA TRP A 468 -5.55 -11.91 -18.16
C TRP A 468 -4.17 -12.54 -18.40
N HIS A 469 -4.05 -13.85 -18.48
CA HIS A 469 -2.80 -14.54 -18.80
C HIS A 469 -2.35 -14.19 -20.23
N GLU A 470 -3.29 -14.21 -21.19
CA GLU A 470 -3.02 -13.81 -22.58
C GLU A 470 -2.58 -12.34 -22.67
N ALA A 471 -3.23 -11.43 -21.93
CA ALA A 471 -2.83 -10.04 -21.89
C ALA A 471 -1.39 -9.86 -21.40
N GLN A 472 -1.00 -10.55 -20.32
CA GLN A 472 0.38 -10.53 -19.79
C GLN A 472 1.38 -11.06 -20.83
N ARG A 473 1.02 -12.16 -21.52
CA ARG A 473 1.87 -12.73 -22.56
C ARG A 473 2.09 -11.75 -23.72
N LEU A 474 1.05 -11.13 -24.23
CA LEU A 474 1.15 -10.13 -25.32
C LEU A 474 2.02 -8.93 -24.92
N ILE A 475 1.86 -8.41 -23.69
CA ILE A 475 2.64 -7.29 -23.17
C ILE A 475 4.13 -7.65 -23.07
N ILE A 476 4.44 -8.84 -22.57
CA ILE A 476 5.81 -9.34 -22.44
C ILE A 476 6.43 -9.61 -23.83
N GLU A 477 5.72 -10.24 -24.76
CA GLU A 477 6.19 -10.51 -26.13
C GLU A 477 6.46 -9.23 -26.92
N ALA A 478 5.62 -8.21 -26.75
CA ALA A 478 5.81 -6.89 -27.33
C ALA A 478 6.90 -6.06 -26.63
N VAL A 479 7.37 -6.54 -25.48
CA VAL A 479 8.34 -5.85 -24.61
C VAL A 479 7.90 -4.42 -24.32
N CYS A 480 6.67 -4.26 -23.83
CA CYS A 480 6.17 -2.97 -23.35
C CYS A 480 6.81 -2.60 -21.99
N GLY A 481 7.28 -3.58 -21.25
CA GLY A 481 7.99 -3.41 -19.99
C GLY A 481 8.76 -4.66 -19.60
N VAL A 482 9.81 -4.47 -18.81
CA VAL A 482 10.61 -5.55 -18.22
C VAL A 482 10.37 -5.52 -16.71
N PRO A 483 9.77 -6.57 -16.12
CA PRO A 483 9.62 -6.67 -14.67
C PRO A 483 10.97 -6.79 -14.00
N ILE A 484 11.18 -6.02 -12.92
CA ILE A 484 12.46 -5.99 -12.22
C ILE A 484 12.33 -6.68 -10.86
N THR A 485 11.62 -6.07 -9.93
CA THR A 485 11.52 -6.57 -8.54
C THR A 485 10.17 -6.29 -7.93
N GLU A 486 9.78 -7.17 -6.99
CA GLU A 486 8.70 -6.93 -6.04
C GLU A 486 9.30 -6.71 -4.67
N THR A 487 9.08 -5.53 -4.07
CA THR A 487 9.66 -5.16 -2.78
C THR A 487 8.58 -4.98 -1.73
N ALA A 488 8.66 -5.76 -0.65
CA ALA A 488 7.74 -5.74 0.48
C ALA A 488 7.89 -4.49 1.34
N GLY A 489 6.83 -4.14 2.08
CA GLY A 489 6.87 -3.15 3.15
C GLY A 489 7.66 -3.67 4.35
N VAL A 490 8.34 -2.78 5.07
CA VAL A 490 9.19 -3.13 6.22
C VAL A 490 8.94 -2.17 7.37
N TRP A 491 8.61 -2.73 8.55
CA TRP A 491 8.47 -1.96 9.78
C TRP A 491 9.16 -2.67 10.95
N ALA A 492 9.97 -1.93 11.72
CA ALA A 492 10.43 -2.39 13.03
C ALA A 492 9.35 -2.11 14.07
N ARG A 493 9.17 -3.00 15.05
CA ARG A 493 8.32 -2.76 16.22
C ARG A 493 8.85 -3.40 17.50
N ARG A 494 8.35 -2.94 18.64
CA ARG A 494 8.56 -3.62 19.92
C ARG A 494 7.81 -4.95 19.91
N LYS A 495 8.40 -6.01 20.48
CA LYS A 495 7.78 -7.35 20.53
C LYS A 495 6.47 -7.39 21.31
N ASN A 496 6.32 -6.53 22.32
CA ASN A 496 5.11 -6.41 23.09
C ASN A 496 4.00 -5.58 22.43
N LEU A 497 4.26 -4.96 21.28
CA LEU A 497 3.21 -4.38 20.43
C LEU A 497 2.63 -5.50 19.58
N ASP A 498 1.37 -5.85 19.81
CA ASP A 498 0.60 -6.83 19.05
C ASP A 498 -0.42 -6.11 18.17
N TRP A 499 -0.36 -6.35 16.86
CA TRP A 499 -1.36 -5.80 15.94
C TRP A 499 -2.76 -6.36 16.18
N GLY A 500 -2.86 -7.54 16.86
CA GLY A 500 -4.11 -8.25 17.12
C GLY A 500 -4.52 -9.21 15.99
N PHE A 501 -3.66 -9.39 15.00
CA PHE A 501 -3.84 -10.29 13.86
C PHE A 501 -2.47 -10.65 13.25
N ASP A 502 -2.45 -11.68 12.40
CA ASP A 502 -1.26 -12.08 11.65
C ASP A 502 -1.02 -11.06 10.52
N PHE A 503 0.01 -10.22 10.68
CA PHE A 503 0.27 -9.10 9.79
C PHE A 503 1.11 -9.51 8.58
N LYS A 504 0.44 -9.92 7.50
CA LYS A 504 1.05 -10.33 6.22
C LYS A 504 0.91 -9.29 5.13
N GLY A 505 -0.08 -8.39 5.24
CA GLY A 505 -0.34 -7.39 4.22
C GLY A 505 -1.24 -6.25 4.69
N SER A 506 -1.11 -5.10 4.01
CA SER A 506 -1.95 -3.92 4.22
C SER A 506 -2.03 -3.09 2.96
N MET A 507 -3.24 -2.87 2.45
CA MET A 507 -3.46 -2.03 1.26
C MET A 507 -3.02 -0.57 1.45
N SER A 508 -2.94 -0.11 2.69
CA SER A 508 -2.43 1.23 3.01
C SER A 508 -0.91 1.34 2.92
N LEU A 509 -0.19 0.22 2.72
CA LEU A 509 1.28 0.13 2.71
C LEU A 509 1.95 0.55 4.04
N GLY A 510 1.19 0.63 5.11
CA GLY A 510 1.63 0.90 6.47
C GLY A 510 0.93 -0.01 7.47
N PRO A 511 1.27 0.05 8.75
CA PRO A 511 0.61 -0.76 9.75
C PRO A 511 -0.88 -0.42 9.82
N LEU A 512 -1.71 -1.44 9.76
CA LEU A 512 -3.13 -1.30 10.01
C LEU A 512 -3.36 -1.31 11.52
N VAL A 513 -3.54 -0.13 12.13
CA VAL A 513 -3.90 0.00 13.55
C VAL A 513 -5.41 -0.10 13.67
N THR A 514 -5.89 -1.11 14.38
CA THR A 514 -7.32 -1.42 14.53
C THR A 514 -7.75 -1.40 16.00
N GLU A 515 -9.00 -1.72 16.25
CA GLU A 515 -9.54 -1.93 17.60
C GLU A 515 -8.85 -3.09 18.33
N LEU A 516 -8.23 -4.01 17.61
CA LEU A 516 -7.55 -5.19 18.15
C LEU A 516 -6.11 -4.89 18.60
N THR A 517 -5.49 -3.84 18.06
CA THR A 517 -4.09 -3.50 18.33
C THR A 517 -3.87 -3.14 19.79
N HIS A 518 -2.85 -3.72 20.42
CA HIS A 518 -2.59 -3.51 21.86
C HIS A 518 -1.14 -3.81 22.23
N PHE A 519 -0.77 -3.43 23.45
CA PHE A 519 0.46 -3.90 24.07
C PHE A 519 0.18 -5.12 24.95
N THR A 520 1.00 -6.15 24.80
CA THR A 520 1.05 -7.29 25.74
C THR A 520 1.94 -6.93 26.94
N GLU A 521 1.76 -7.66 28.05
CA GLU A 521 2.56 -7.50 29.28
C GLU A 521 4.04 -7.85 29.07
#